data_cbb7f8c16d93c4c3e802345bd8ae74a6
#
_entry.id   cbb7f8c16d93c4c3e802345bd8ae74a6
#
_cell.length_a   1.000
_cell.length_b   1.000
_cell.length_c   1.000
_cell.angle_alpha   90.00
_cell.angle_beta   90.00
_cell.angle_gamma   90.00
#
_symmetry.space_group_name_H-M   'P 1'
#
loop_
_entity.id
_entity.type
_entity.pdbx_description
1 polymer ?
#
loop_
_entity_poly.entity_id
_entity_poly.type
_entity_poly.pdbx_seq_one_letter_code
_entity_poly.pdbx_strand_id
1 'polypeptide(L)'
;MDQQLTDPTTCLAWLEGHARARRAAGLRRSVRPRPAVDNEIRLDLAGNDYLGLAQHPDVIEAGVAALRVWDAGSTGSRLVSGSTALHAELEAELAAHTGFASGLVFATGYAANLGVITSLVAPGDLVVSDEHNHASIVDACRLSRAEVVVVPHLEVAAVEAALTGRAYRRALVVTDSVFSADGDLAPLAELHTVTRRHGGVLLVDEAHALGVVGARGEGAVAAAGLAGEPDVVATVTLSKSLGSQGGMVLGPVAVRDHLIDTARTFIFDTGLAPAAAGAALGALRLLVADPSLAARSRARAQELARVADAPSPAAAVVSVVLGAPERAVAAAAACREHGVAVACFRPPTVPPGTSRLRLSARADLTDEDVALFATALSAALAEPAGVPGMR
;
A
#
# COMPACT_ATOMS: atom_id res chain seq x y z
N MET A 1 -4.31 -52.11 13.72
CA MET A 1 -3.97 -50.69 13.59
C MET A 1 -5.26 -49.94 13.36
N ASP A 2 -5.93 -49.56 14.46
CA ASP A 2 -7.20 -48.84 14.42
C ASP A 2 -6.95 -47.43 13.89
N GLN A 3 -7.47 -47.13 12.70
CA GLN A 3 -7.74 -45.78 12.27
C GLN A 3 -8.86 -45.24 13.17
N GLN A 4 -8.51 -44.55 14.25
CA GLN A 4 -9.44 -43.66 14.91
C GLN A 4 -9.82 -42.60 13.86
N LEU A 5 -10.99 -42.81 13.25
CA LEU A 5 -11.70 -41.79 12.51
C LEU A 5 -11.89 -40.62 13.49
N THR A 6 -11.04 -39.60 13.39
CA THR A 6 -11.18 -38.37 14.16
C THR A 6 -12.53 -37.77 13.80
N ASP A 7 -13.35 -37.53 14.81
CA ASP A 7 -14.65 -36.86 14.66
C ASP A 7 -14.46 -35.60 13.81
N PRO A 8 -15.16 -35.44 12.67
CA PRO A 8 -15.03 -34.27 11.80
C PRO A 8 -15.21 -32.93 12.53
N THR A 9 -15.97 -32.91 13.64
CA THR A 9 -16.17 -31.71 14.47
C THR A 9 -14.91 -31.30 15.24
N THR A 10 -13.92 -32.20 15.39
CA THR A 10 -12.66 -31.92 16.13
C THR A 10 -11.53 -31.44 15.22
N CYS A 11 -11.63 -31.62 13.90
CA CYS A 11 -10.56 -31.26 12.96
C CYS A 11 -10.18 -29.76 13.00
N LEU A 12 -11.08 -28.87 13.36
CA LEU A 12 -10.87 -27.43 13.50
C LEU A 12 -10.79 -26.94 14.96
N ALA A 13 -10.82 -27.85 15.96
CA ALA A 13 -10.80 -27.47 17.38
C ALA A 13 -9.54 -26.68 17.78
N TRP A 14 -8.43 -26.87 17.05
CA TRP A 14 -7.20 -26.11 17.24
C TRP A 14 -7.39 -24.59 17.03
N LEU A 15 -8.35 -24.17 16.21
CA LEU A 15 -8.66 -22.75 15.98
C LEU A 15 -9.08 -22.02 17.25
N GLU A 16 -9.81 -22.70 18.15
CA GLU A 16 -10.23 -22.12 19.43
C GLU A 16 -9.03 -21.82 20.34
N GLY A 17 -8.04 -22.73 20.37
CA GLY A 17 -6.78 -22.51 21.08
C GLY A 17 -6.04 -21.29 20.58
N HIS A 18 -5.88 -21.16 19.25
CA HIS A 18 -5.29 -19.98 18.62
C HIS A 18 -6.09 -18.70 18.87
N ALA A 19 -7.42 -18.79 18.86
CA ALA A 19 -8.28 -17.62 19.15
C ALA A 19 -8.13 -17.15 20.60
N ARG A 20 -8.04 -18.09 21.57
CA ARG A 20 -7.76 -17.77 22.99
C ARG A 20 -6.38 -17.12 23.16
N ALA A 21 -5.34 -17.69 22.55
CA ALA A 21 -3.99 -17.14 22.60
C ALA A 21 -3.93 -15.71 22.04
N ARG A 22 -4.54 -15.46 20.87
CA ARG A 22 -4.61 -14.11 20.29
C ARG A 22 -5.38 -13.11 21.16
N ARG A 23 -6.46 -13.56 21.82
CA ARG A 23 -7.18 -12.72 22.80
C ARG A 23 -6.32 -12.35 23.99
N ALA A 24 -5.66 -13.35 24.59
CA ALA A 24 -4.78 -13.14 25.74
C ALA A 24 -3.62 -12.20 25.43
N ALA A 25 -3.09 -12.24 24.20
CA ALA A 25 -2.02 -11.36 23.73
C ALA A 25 -2.50 -9.97 23.22
N GLY A 26 -3.79 -9.62 23.34
CA GLY A 26 -4.33 -8.36 22.80
C GLY A 26 -4.31 -8.25 21.27
N LEU A 27 -4.09 -9.38 20.56
CA LEU A 27 -3.89 -9.42 19.10
C LEU A 27 -5.17 -9.82 18.33
N ARG A 28 -6.32 -9.92 18.98
CA ARG A 28 -7.58 -10.22 18.28
C ARG A 28 -7.91 -9.08 17.30
N ARG A 29 -8.28 -9.47 16.08
CA ARG A 29 -8.79 -8.54 15.06
C ARG A 29 -10.30 -8.71 14.92
N SER A 30 -11.00 -7.61 14.64
CA SER A 30 -12.43 -7.61 14.33
C SER A 30 -12.70 -6.76 13.10
N VAL A 31 -13.59 -7.22 12.24
CA VAL A 31 -14.12 -6.42 11.14
C VAL A 31 -15.21 -5.53 11.68
N ARG A 32 -15.17 -4.25 11.34
CA ARG A 32 -16.20 -3.25 11.65
C ARG A 32 -16.76 -2.73 10.32
N PRO A 33 -17.94 -3.18 9.89
CA PRO A 33 -18.55 -2.66 8.68
C PRO A 33 -18.85 -1.17 8.84
N ARG A 34 -18.43 -0.37 7.86
CA ARG A 34 -18.78 1.05 7.79
C ARG A 34 -20.21 1.17 7.27
N PRO A 35 -21.12 1.89 7.96
CA PRO A 35 -22.45 2.18 7.44
C PRO A 35 -22.36 3.16 6.25
N ALA A 36 -23.42 3.22 5.43
CA ALA A 36 -23.49 4.15 4.32
C ALA A 36 -23.42 5.62 4.77
N VAL A 37 -24.04 5.91 5.92
CA VAL A 37 -23.90 7.19 6.62
C VAL A 37 -23.38 6.86 8.03
N ASP A 38 -22.18 7.35 8.33
CA ASP A 38 -21.58 7.18 9.66
C ASP A 38 -21.80 8.45 10.48
N ASN A 39 -22.71 8.38 11.46
CA ASN A 39 -22.99 9.50 12.35
C ASN A 39 -22.03 9.55 13.55
N GLU A 40 -21.25 8.50 13.78
CA GLU A 40 -20.27 8.43 14.85
C GLU A 40 -18.92 8.99 14.44
N ILE A 41 -18.50 8.73 13.20
CA ILE A 41 -17.21 9.17 12.67
C ILE A 41 -17.39 10.41 11.78
N ARG A 42 -16.88 11.53 12.28
CA ARG A 42 -16.88 12.81 11.59
C ARG A 42 -15.63 13.00 10.75
N LEU A 43 -14.51 12.38 11.17
CA LEU A 43 -13.21 12.48 10.53
C LEU A 43 -12.55 11.10 10.41
N ASP A 44 -12.31 10.63 9.19
CA ASP A 44 -11.57 9.39 8.94
C ASP A 44 -10.12 9.70 8.54
N LEU A 45 -9.20 9.40 9.46
CA LEU A 45 -7.75 9.41 9.25
C LEU A 45 -7.17 7.98 9.23
N ALA A 46 -8.01 6.94 9.24
CA ALA A 46 -7.59 5.54 9.20
C ALA A 46 -7.45 5.00 7.78
N GLY A 47 -8.23 5.54 6.83
CA GLY A 47 -8.20 5.20 5.42
C GLY A 47 -6.89 5.63 4.73
N ASN A 48 -6.79 5.38 3.41
CA ASN A 48 -5.63 5.78 2.61
C ASN A 48 -6.03 6.67 1.41
N ASP A 49 -7.16 7.32 1.48
CA ASP A 49 -7.63 8.25 0.45
C ASP A 49 -6.90 9.59 0.55
N TYR A 50 -5.60 9.59 0.20
CA TYR A 50 -4.69 10.72 0.42
C TYR A 50 -5.09 12.01 -0.30
N LEU A 51 -5.88 11.92 -1.37
CA LEU A 51 -6.35 13.08 -2.11
C LEU A 51 -7.79 13.46 -1.79
N GLY A 52 -8.52 12.62 -1.02
CA GLY A 52 -9.95 12.83 -0.74
C GLY A 52 -10.85 12.57 -1.95
N LEU A 53 -10.40 11.75 -2.90
CA LEU A 53 -11.08 11.55 -4.18
C LEU A 53 -12.11 10.41 -4.19
N ALA A 54 -12.10 9.52 -3.19
CA ALA A 54 -13.01 8.36 -3.17
C ALA A 54 -14.50 8.72 -3.15
N GLN A 55 -14.84 9.92 -2.68
CA GLN A 55 -16.20 10.46 -2.66
C GLN A 55 -16.41 11.63 -3.64
N HIS A 56 -15.39 11.95 -4.47
CA HIS A 56 -15.50 13.05 -5.42
C HIS A 56 -16.55 12.75 -6.49
N PRO A 57 -17.51 13.67 -6.75
CA PRO A 57 -18.60 13.41 -7.72
C PRO A 57 -18.13 12.96 -9.10
N ASP A 58 -17.09 13.58 -9.63
CA ASP A 58 -16.56 13.24 -10.96
C ASP A 58 -15.90 11.84 -10.98
N VAL A 59 -15.29 11.40 -9.88
CA VAL A 59 -14.73 10.05 -9.76
C VAL A 59 -15.84 9.01 -9.71
N ILE A 60 -16.89 9.29 -8.94
CA ILE A 60 -18.07 8.42 -8.85
C ILE A 60 -18.75 8.34 -10.23
N GLU A 61 -18.98 9.47 -10.90
CA GLU A 61 -19.63 9.47 -12.20
C GLU A 61 -18.79 8.79 -13.29
N ALA A 62 -17.45 8.92 -13.25
CA ALA A 62 -16.56 8.18 -14.15
C ALA A 62 -16.69 6.65 -13.95
N GLY A 63 -16.80 6.20 -12.71
CA GLY A 63 -17.09 4.79 -12.39
C GLY A 63 -18.46 4.35 -12.89
N VAL A 64 -19.49 5.16 -12.67
CA VAL A 64 -20.87 4.89 -13.15
C VAL A 64 -20.94 4.87 -14.67
N ALA A 65 -20.27 5.78 -15.35
CA ALA A 65 -20.20 5.81 -16.81
C ALA A 65 -19.53 4.55 -17.36
N ALA A 66 -18.41 4.15 -16.75
CA ALA A 66 -17.72 2.91 -17.12
C ALA A 66 -18.62 1.67 -16.91
N LEU A 67 -19.34 1.60 -15.79
CA LEU A 67 -20.30 0.54 -15.50
C LEU A 67 -21.39 0.40 -16.58
N ARG A 68 -21.90 1.54 -17.09
CA ARG A 68 -22.93 1.56 -18.13
C ARG A 68 -22.42 1.12 -19.50
N VAL A 69 -21.14 1.34 -19.80
CA VAL A 69 -20.54 1.05 -21.12
C VAL A 69 -19.92 -0.35 -21.17
N TRP A 70 -19.30 -0.80 -20.07
CA TRP A 70 -18.42 -1.96 -20.01
C TRP A 70 -18.94 -3.08 -19.08
N ASP A 71 -20.21 -3.04 -18.70
CA ASP A 71 -20.84 -3.98 -17.75
C ASP A 71 -20.31 -3.91 -16.31
N ALA A 72 -20.89 -4.74 -15.40
CA ALA A 72 -20.58 -4.73 -13.97
C ALA A 72 -19.22 -5.33 -13.63
N GLY A 73 -18.66 -6.16 -14.48
CA GLY A 73 -17.40 -6.85 -14.23
C GLY A 73 -16.73 -7.34 -15.52
N SER A 74 -15.44 -7.63 -15.42
CA SER A 74 -14.64 -8.06 -16.57
C SER A 74 -14.92 -9.49 -17.05
N THR A 75 -15.58 -10.31 -16.23
CA THR A 75 -16.08 -11.67 -16.50
C THR A 75 -15.06 -12.69 -17.02
N GLY A 76 -13.77 -12.32 -17.13
CA GLY A 76 -12.68 -13.15 -17.59
C GLY A 76 -11.32 -12.54 -17.27
N SER A 77 -10.25 -13.31 -17.49
CA SER A 77 -8.90 -12.78 -17.38
C SER A 77 -8.61 -11.78 -18.50
N ARG A 78 -7.60 -10.93 -18.27
CA ARG A 78 -7.19 -9.90 -19.23
C ARG A 78 -6.81 -10.47 -20.60
N LEU A 79 -6.33 -11.72 -20.66
CA LEU A 79 -5.93 -12.38 -21.92
C LEU A 79 -7.11 -12.99 -22.67
N VAL A 80 -8.26 -13.21 -22.05
CA VAL A 80 -9.41 -13.84 -22.69
C VAL A 80 -10.43 -12.78 -23.12
N SER A 81 -11.18 -12.24 -22.16
CA SER A 81 -12.25 -11.26 -22.44
C SER A 81 -12.24 -10.07 -21.49
N GLY A 82 -11.41 -10.11 -20.44
CA GLY A 82 -11.41 -9.11 -19.39
C GLY A 82 -10.63 -7.81 -19.71
N SER A 83 -10.03 -7.69 -20.90
CA SER A 83 -9.39 -6.44 -21.34
C SER A 83 -10.36 -5.57 -22.12
N THR A 84 -10.51 -4.31 -21.71
CA THR A 84 -11.29 -3.31 -22.43
C THR A 84 -10.39 -2.16 -22.89
N ALA A 85 -10.86 -1.33 -23.81
CA ALA A 85 -10.16 -0.10 -24.20
C ALA A 85 -9.94 0.84 -23.01
N LEU A 86 -10.85 0.83 -22.02
CA LEU A 86 -10.70 1.61 -20.79
C LEU A 86 -9.47 1.20 -19.96
N HIS A 87 -9.15 -0.09 -19.90
CA HIS A 87 -7.92 -0.55 -19.25
C HIS A 87 -6.68 -0.01 -19.97
N ALA A 88 -6.66 -0.07 -21.30
CA ALA A 88 -5.54 0.43 -22.09
C ALA A 88 -5.37 1.95 -21.95
N GLU A 89 -6.47 2.69 -21.86
CA GLU A 89 -6.47 4.14 -21.63
C GLU A 89 -5.88 4.47 -20.25
N LEU A 90 -6.33 3.79 -19.19
CA LEU A 90 -5.78 3.95 -17.84
C LEU A 90 -4.29 3.61 -17.78
N GLU A 91 -3.86 2.51 -18.44
CA GLU A 91 -2.47 2.10 -18.53
C GLU A 91 -1.60 3.17 -19.20
N ALA A 92 -2.08 3.75 -20.30
CA ALA A 92 -1.37 4.78 -21.04
C ALA A 92 -1.27 6.11 -20.26
N GLU A 93 -2.40 6.59 -19.69
CA GLU A 93 -2.42 7.87 -18.99
C GLU A 93 -1.62 7.83 -17.68
N LEU A 94 -1.70 6.73 -16.92
CA LEU A 94 -0.94 6.60 -15.68
C LEU A 94 0.56 6.43 -15.95
N ALA A 95 0.95 5.66 -16.96
CA ALA A 95 2.34 5.57 -17.39
C ALA A 95 2.90 6.94 -17.81
N ALA A 96 2.14 7.71 -18.60
CA ALA A 96 2.51 9.06 -19.00
C ALA A 96 2.65 10.02 -17.80
N HIS A 97 1.71 9.98 -16.84
CA HIS A 97 1.75 10.82 -15.64
C HIS A 97 2.99 10.55 -14.78
N THR A 98 3.34 9.28 -14.63
CA THR A 98 4.47 8.82 -13.80
C THR A 98 5.82 8.79 -14.54
N GLY A 99 5.82 9.05 -15.85
CA GLY A 99 7.04 9.11 -16.68
C GLY A 99 7.59 7.75 -17.11
N PHE A 100 6.82 6.68 -17.03
CA PHE A 100 7.20 5.35 -17.52
C PHE A 100 6.75 5.11 -18.96
N ALA A 101 7.46 4.19 -19.65
CA ALA A 101 7.17 3.85 -21.04
C ALA A 101 5.92 3.00 -21.23
N SER A 102 5.52 2.26 -20.20
CA SER A 102 4.34 1.38 -20.24
C SER A 102 3.78 1.05 -18.87
N GLY A 103 2.51 0.63 -18.83
CA GLY A 103 1.84 0.12 -17.65
C GLY A 103 1.06 -1.16 -17.94
N LEU A 104 0.79 -1.96 -16.91
CA LEU A 104 -0.06 -3.13 -16.97
C LEU A 104 -0.92 -3.22 -15.71
N VAL A 105 -2.26 -3.15 -15.86
CA VAL A 105 -3.24 -3.17 -14.76
C VAL A 105 -3.49 -4.58 -14.25
N PHE A 106 -3.55 -4.71 -12.94
CA PHE A 106 -3.90 -5.90 -12.15
C PHE A 106 -5.13 -5.63 -11.28
N ALA A 107 -5.80 -6.68 -10.82
CA ALA A 107 -6.98 -6.56 -9.96
C ALA A 107 -6.71 -5.86 -8.63
N THR A 108 -5.47 -5.93 -8.10
CA THR A 108 -5.03 -5.25 -6.87
C THR A 108 -3.53 -4.92 -6.93
N GLY A 109 -3.06 -3.98 -6.09
CA GLY A 109 -1.61 -3.75 -5.89
C GLY A 109 -0.89 -4.98 -5.34
N TYR A 110 -1.57 -5.78 -4.51
CA TYR A 110 -1.03 -7.05 -4.02
C TYR A 110 -0.75 -8.02 -5.19
N ALA A 111 -1.70 -8.18 -6.12
CA ALA A 111 -1.55 -9.01 -7.32
C ALA A 111 -0.46 -8.49 -8.26
N ALA A 112 -0.29 -7.17 -8.36
CA ALA A 112 0.78 -6.53 -9.13
C ALA A 112 2.16 -6.90 -8.57
N ASN A 113 2.37 -6.78 -7.25
CA ASN A 113 3.62 -7.16 -6.59
C ASN A 113 3.92 -8.67 -6.76
N LEU A 114 2.93 -9.53 -6.53
CA LEU A 114 3.10 -10.97 -6.77
C LEU A 114 3.46 -11.26 -8.23
N GLY A 115 2.76 -10.64 -9.15
CA GLY A 115 2.96 -10.85 -10.58
C GLY A 115 4.37 -10.44 -11.02
N VAL A 116 4.80 -9.24 -10.70
CA VAL A 116 6.08 -8.71 -11.17
C VAL A 116 7.27 -9.44 -10.56
N ILE A 117 7.28 -9.66 -9.24
CA ILE A 117 8.42 -10.31 -8.57
C ILE A 117 8.56 -11.77 -9.04
N THR A 118 7.47 -12.54 -9.04
CA THR A 118 7.52 -13.95 -9.46
C THR A 118 7.78 -14.16 -10.96
N SER A 119 7.64 -13.13 -11.77
CA SER A 119 7.96 -13.17 -13.20
C SER A 119 9.40 -12.76 -13.49
N LEU A 120 9.96 -11.80 -12.73
CA LEU A 120 11.31 -11.29 -12.99
C LEU A 120 12.41 -12.16 -12.41
N VAL A 121 12.13 -12.92 -11.32
CA VAL A 121 13.13 -13.76 -10.65
C VAL A 121 12.62 -15.17 -10.40
N ALA A 122 13.58 -16.12 -10.33
CA ALA A 122 13.34 -17.56 -10.21
C ALA A 122 14.51 -18.23 -9.43
N PRO A 123 14.50 -19.54 -9.18
CA PRO A 123 15.64 -20.24 -8.59
C PRO A 123 16.94 -19.94 -9.31
N GLY A 124 17.99 -19.59 -8.54
CA GLY A 124 19.31 -19.16 -9.03
C GLY A 124 19.43 -17.65 -9.26
N ASP A 125 18.39 -16.88 -9.02
CA ASP A 125 18.41 -15.42 -8.96
C ASP A 125 18.44 -14.94 -7.49
N LEU A 126 18.80 -13.68 -7.27
CA LEU A 126 18.86 -13.03 -5.97
C LEU A 126 17.79 -11.96 -5.84
N VAL A 127 17.08 -11.93 -4.70
CA VAL A 127 16.25 -10.81 -4.29
C VAL A 127 16.85 -10.18 -3.04
N VAL A 128 17.10 -8.88 -3.06
CA VAL A 128 17.48 -8.08 -1.89
C VAL A 128 16.27 -7.23 -1.48
N SER A 129 15.75 -7.45 -0.28
CA SER A 129 14.49 -6.88 0.20
C SER A 129 14.71 -6.13 1.50
N ASP A 130 14.23 -4.88 1.59
CA ASP A 130 14.16 -4.15 2.87
C ASP A 130 13.28 -4.90 3.87
N GLU A 131 13.67 -4.92 5.15
CA GLU A 131 12.96 -5.63 6.21
C GLU A 131 11.57 -5.06 6.53
N HIS A 132 11.31 -3.79 6.18
CA HIS A 132 10.02 -3.13 6.39
C HIS A 132 9.10 -3.18 5.16
N ASN A 133 9.50 -3.85 4.10
CA ASN A 133 8.68 -4.00 2.89
C ASN A 133 7.30 -4.56 3.19
N HIS A 134 6.33 -4.12 2.39
CA HIS A 134 4.94 -4.56 2.48
C HIS A 134 4.81 -6.09 2.36
N ALA A 135 3.83 -6.67 3.05
CA ALA A 135 3.59 -8.11 3.08
C ALA A 135 3.45 -8.75 1.69
N SER A 136 2.89 -8.05 0.69
CA SER A 136 2.79 -8.55 -0.68
C SER A 136 4.15 -8.78 -1.32
N ILE A 137 5.14 -7.92 -1.02
CA ILE A 137 6.52 -8.08 -1.48
C ILE A 137 7.15 -9.30 -0.79
N VAL A 138 7.00 -9.42 0.53
CA VAL A 138 7.50 -10.55 1.30
C VAL A 138 6.94 -11.89 0.77
N ASP A 139 5.65 -11.94 0.50
CA ASP A 139 5.00 -13.15 -0.02
C ASP A 139 5.43 -13.45 -1.47
N ALA A 140 5.59 -12.42 -2.29
CA ALA A 140 6.09 -12.56 -3.66
C ALA A 140 7.54 -13.07 -3.69
N CYS A 141 8.42 -12.54 -2.82
CA CYS A 141 9.79 -13.02 -2.66
C CYS A 141 9.83 -14.52 -2.32
N ARG A 142 8.99 -14.96 -1.36
CA ARG A 142 8.87 -16.38 -1.00
C ARG A 142 8.38 -17.24 -2.17
N LEU A 143 7.37 -16.78 -2.89
CA LEU A 143 6.78 -17.50 -4.02
C LEU A 143 7.73 -17.59 -5.23
N SER A 144 8.63 -16.64 -5.43
CA SER A 144 9.61 -16.64 -6.51
C SER A 144 10.60 -17.79 -6.42
N ARG A 145 10.83 -18.32 -5.22
CA ARG A 145 11.86 -19.35 -4.91
C ARG A 145 13.29 -18.92 -5.27
N ALA A 146 13.53 -17.64 -5.51
CA ALA A 146 14.87 -17.07 -5.60
C ALA A 146 15.56 -17.06 -4.21
N GLU A 147 16.86 -16.87 -4.17
CA GLU A 147 17.53 -16.55 -2.91
C GLU A 147 17.06 -15.19 -2.44
N VAL A 148 16.60 -15.08 -1.19
CA VAL A 148 16.11 -13.82 -0.61
C VAL A 148 17.04 -13.40 0.52
N VAL A 149 17.62 -12.22 0.38
CA VAL A 149 18.40 -11.55 1.43
C VAL A 149 17.60 -10.37 1.93
N VAL A 150 17.18 -10.44 3.20
CA VAL A 150 16.54 -9.32 3.88
C VAL A 150 17.62 -8.43 4.46
N VAL A 151 17.57 -7.13 4.17
CA VAL A 151 18.53 -6.14 4.65
C VAL A 151 17.88 -5.20 5.67
N PRO A 152 18.67 -4.63 6.60
CA PRO A 152 18.16 -3.63 7.54
C PRO A 152 17.54 -2.45 6.81
N HIS A 153 16.53 -1.87 7.43
CA HIS A 153 15.71 -0.80 6.88
C HIS A 153 16.53 0.44 6.46
N LEU A 154 16.35 0.87 5.19
CA LEU A 154 17.03 2.02 4.54
C LEU A 154 18.56 1.92 4.43
N GLU A 155 19.15 0.78 4.71
CA GLU A 155 20.60 0.59 4.75
C GLU A 155 21.16 0.24 3.36
N VAL A 156 21.52 1.26 2.55
CA VAL A 156 22.08 1.10 1.20
C VAL A 156 23.37 0.27 1.21
N ALA A 157 24.22 0.45 2.21
CA ALA A 157 25.46 -0.34 2.35
C ALA A 157 25.20 -1.83 2.55
N ALA A 158 24.12 -2.20 3.23
CA ALA A 158 23.71 -3.59 3.39
C ALA A 158 23.20 -4.18 2.06
N VAL A 159 22.50 -3.37 1.22
CA VAL A 159 22.13 -3.77 -0.14
C VAL A 159 23.37 -4.05 -0.99
N GLU A 160 24.36 -3.16 -0.96
CA GLU A 160 25.62 -3.36 -1.70
C GLU A 160 26.39 -4.62 -1.24
N ALA A 161 26.45 -4.83 0.08
CA ALA A 161 27.07 -6.03 0.67
C ALA A 161 26.31 -7.31 0.24
N ALA A 162 24.98 -7.28 0.16
CA ALA A 162 24.18 -8.41 -0.29
C ALA A 162 24.39 -8.75 -1.77
N LEU A 163 24.64 -7.75 -2.61
CA LEU A 163 24.91 -7.91 -4.04
C LEU A 163 26.36 -8.34 -4.31
N THR A 164 27.30 -8.05 -3.40
CA THR A 164 28.72 -8.35 -3.56
C THR A 164 29.04 -9.77 -3.09
N GLY A 165 29.95 -10.44 -3.79
CA GLY A 165 30.53 -11.72 -3.34
C GLY A 165 29.58 -12.93 -3.40
N ARG A 166 28.47 -12.81 -4.11
CA ARG A 166 27.50 -13.90 -4.34
C ARG A 166 27.43 -14.25 -5.83
N ALA A 167 27.27 -15.52 -6.11
CA ALA A 167 26.98 -15.99 -7.46
C ALA A 167 25.47 -16.02 -7.65
N TYR A 168 24.95 -15.20 -8.54
CA TYR A 168 23.56 -15.19 -8.98
C TYR A 168 23.50 -14.94 -10.49
N ARG A 169 22.40 -15.35 -11.10
CA ARG A 169 22.17 -15.14 -12.54
C ARG A 169 21.60 -13.73 -12.80
N ARG A 170 20.66 -13.29 -11.96
CA ARG A 170 20.01 -11.97 -11.99
C ARG A 170 19.80 -11.49 -10.56
N ALA A 171 19.77 -10.18 -10.36
CA ALA A 171 19.46 -9.57 -9.07
C ALA A 171 18.27 -8.63 -9.18
N LEU A 172 17.37 -8.67 -8.19
CA LEU A 172 16.26 -7.76 -8.00
C LEU A 172 16.40 -7.13 -6.62
N VAL A 173 16.54 -5.82 -6.56
CA VAL A 173 16.42 -5.04 -5.31
C VAL A 173 14.99 -4.53 -5.21
N VAL A 174 14.33 -4.77 -4.08
CA VAL A 174 12.91 -4.43 -3.88
C VAL A 174 12.73 -3.58 -2.63
N THR A 175 12.00 -2.47 -2.77
CA THR A 175 11.69 -1.56 -1.65
C THR A 175 10.33 -0.89 -1.83
N ASP A 176 9.64 -0.56 -0.72
CA ASP A 176 8.62 0.48 -0.75
C ASP A 176 9.32 1.84 -0.97
N SER A 177 8.71 2.76 -1.69
CA SER A 177 9.22 4.13 -1.82
C SER A 177 8.91 4.98 -0.59
N VAL A 178 7.70 4.82 -0.06
CA VAL A 178 7.23 5.36 1.21
C VAL A 178 6.66 4.21 2.03
N PHE A 179 7.25 3.97 3.20
CA PHE A 179 6.87 2.84 4.04
C PHE A 179 5.56 3.07 4.78
N SER A 180 4.70 2.07 4.76
CA SER A 180 3.30 2.18 5.19
C SER A 180 3.10 2.48 6.67
N ALA A 181 4.03 2.07 7.52
CA ALA A 181 3.92 2.19 8.97
C ALA A 181 4.53 3.49 9.50
N ASP A 182 5.68 3.89 8.99
CA ASP A 182 6.46 5.04 9.47
C ASP A 182 6.31 6.28 8.59
N GLY A 183 6.02 6.10 7.30
CA GLY A 183 5.86 7.20 6.35
C GLY A 183 7.18 7.78 5.87
N ASP A 184 8.28 7.12 6.13
CA ASP A 184 9.63 7.47 5.70
C ASP A 184 9.90 7.10 4.24
N LEU A 185 10.90 7.73 3.64
CA LEU A 185 11.20 7.65 2.22
C LEU A 185 12.46 6.81 1.99
N ALA A 186 12.39 5.87 1.04
CA ALA A 186 13.56 5.12 0.61
C ALA A 186 14.57 6.01 -0.14
N PRO A 187 15.89 5.80 0.04
CA PRO A 187 16.95 6.51 -0.67
C PRO A 187 17.11 5.96 -2.10
N LEU A 188 16.10 6.23 -2.97
CA LEU A 188 15.96 5.58 -4.28
C LEU A 188 17.14 5.82 -5.21
N ALA A 189 17.73 7.02 -5.21
CA ALA A 189 18.85 7.36 -6.08
C ALA A 189 20.11 6.55 -5.74
N GLU A 190 20.38 6.39 -4.44
CA GLU A 190 21.50 5.60 -3.93
C GLU A 190 21.26 4.10 -4.16
N LEU A 191 20.05 3.62 -3.88
CA LEU A 191 19.66 2.23 -4.15
C LEU A 191 19.79 1.88 -5.62
N HIS A 192 19.31 2.76 -6.51
CA HIS A 192 19.44 2.58 -7.95
C HIS A 192 20.91 2.55 -8.39
N THR A 193 21.73 3.49 -7.89
CA THR A 193 23.16 3.55 -8.20
C THR A 193 23.88 2.24 -7.87
N VAL A 194 23.62 1.71 -6.66
CA VAL A 194 24.19 0.44 -6.21
C VAL A 194 23.65 -0.72 -7.05
N THR A 195 22.34 -0.80 -7.25
CA THR A 195 21.68 -1.87 -7.99
C THR A 195 22.21 -1.95 -9.43
N ARG A 196 22.31 -0.81 -10.12
CA ARG A 196 22.81 -0.70 -11.49
C ARG A 196 24.28 -1.12 -11.62
N ARG A 197 25.13 -0.74 -10.65
CA ARG A 197 26.54 -1.13 -10.60
C ARG A 197 26.72 -2.65 -10.61
N HIS A 198 25.79 -3.37 -10.02
CA HIS A 198 25.79 -4.84 -9.96
C HIS A 198 24.93 -5.50 -11.05
N GLY A 199 24.45 -4.73 -12.05
CA GLY A 199 23.63 -5.25 -13.14
C GLY A 199 22.26 -5.76 -12.71
N GLY A 200 21.74 -5.29 -11.57
CA GLY A 200 20.42 -5.64 -11.04
C GLY A 200 19.30 -4.73 -11.56
N VAL A 201 18.07 -5.11 -11.24
CA VAL A 201 16.85 -4.33 -11.47
C VAL A 201 16.38 -3.78 -10.13
N LEU A 202 15.97 -2.51 -10.08
CA LEU A 202 15.31 -1.89 -8.92
C LEU A 202 13.80 -1.94 -9.13
N LEU A 203 13.08 -2.61 -8.23
CA LEU A 203 11.61 -2.61 -8.15
C LEU A 203 11.17 -1.77 -6.96
N VAL A 204 10.30 -0.79 -7.21
CA VAL A 204 9.84 0.16 -6.19
C VAL A 204 8.32 0.09 -6.05
N ASP A 205 7.81 -0.16 -4.85
CA ASP A 205 6.39 -0.04 -4.56
C ASP A 205 6.04 1.42 -4.22
N GLU A 206 5.29 2.04 -5.10
CA GLU A 206 4.84 3.44 -5.03
C GLU A 206 3.44 3.61 -4.39
N ALA A 207 2.92 2.58 -3.72
CA ALA A 207 1.56 2.57 -3.21
C ALA A 207 1.24 3.74 -2.25
N HIS A 208 2.23 4.29 -1.56
CA HIS A 208 2.10 5.43 -0.66
C HIS A 208 2.70 6.74 -1.22
N ALA A 209 3.29 6.69 -2.42
CA ALA A 209 3.91 7.85 -3.05
C ALA A 209 3.11 8.41 -4.23
N LEU A 210 2.47 7.55 -5.04
CA LEU A 210 1.61 8.00 -6.14
C LEU A 210 0.51 8.95 -5.63
N GLY A 211 0.34 10.08 -6.29
CA GLY A 211 -0.60 11.13 -5.93
C GLY A 211 -0.12 12.05 -4.80
N VAL A 212 0.99 11.73 -4.12
CA VAL A 212 1.46 12.47 -2.95
C VAL A 212 2.87 13.02 -3.12
N VAL A 213 3.83 12.21 -3.56
CA VAL A 213 5.24 12.59 -3.74
C VAL A 213 5.46 13.11 -5.15
N GLY A 214 6.38 14.07 -5.29
CA GLY A 214 6.62 14.79 -6.54
C GLY A 214 5.83 16.10 -6.64
N ALA A 215 6.18 16.92 -7.62
CA ALA A 215 5.57 18.23 -7.81
C ALA A 215 4.11 18.13 -8.30
N ARG A 216 3.80 17.06 -9.04
CA ARG A 216 2.48 16.76 -9.62
C ARG A 216 1.85 15.49 -9.04
N GLY A 217 2.43 14.93 -7.94
CA GLY A 217 2.02 13.63 -7.41
C GLY A 217 2.40 12.45 -8.30
N GLU A 218 3.42 12.60 -9.13
CA GLU A 218 3.90 11.58 -10.05
C GLU A 218 4.58 10.38 -9.38
N GLY A 219 4.87 10.46 -8.09
CA GLY A 219 5.51 9.40 -7.31
C GLY A 219 6.98 9.70 -7.00
N ALA A 220 7.56 8.88 -6.10
CA ALA A 220 8.92 9.07 -5.60
C ALA A 220 9.98 8.67 -6.63
N VAL A 221 9.71 7.66 -7.46
CA VAL A 221 10.61 7.24 -8.56
C VAL A 221 10.78 8.38 -9.57
N ALA A 222 9.68 9.01 -9.98
CA ALA A 222 9.74 10.16 -10.87
C ALA A 222 10.41 11.37 -10.21
N ALA A 223 10.09 11.66 -8.93
CA ALA A 223 10.71 12.73 -8.18
C ALA A 223 12.23 12.54 -7.99
N ALA A 224 12.70 11.29 -7.93
CA ALA A 224 14.12 10.94 -7.89
C ALA A 224 14.82 10.98 -9.28
N GLY A 225 14.07 11.28 -10.36
CA GLY A 225 14.61 11.30 -11.73
C GLY A 225 14.87 9.92 -12.32
N LEU A 226 14.24 8.88 -11.78
CA LEU A 226 14.48 7.49 -12.16
C LEU A 226 13.39 6.90 -13.08
N ALA A 227 12.29 7.62 -13.31
CA ALA A 227 11.26 7.19 -14.22
C ALA A 227 11.81 7.10 -15.65
N GLY A 228 11.51 6.00 -16.35
CA GLY A 228 12.03 5.74 -17.70
C GLY A 228 13.43 5.10 -17.76
N GLU A 229 14.12 4.93 -16.65
CA GLU A 229 15.36 4.15 -16.61
C GLU A 229 15.08 2.68 -16.96
N PRO A 230 15.94 2.05 -17.79
CA PRO A 230 15.66 0.71 -18.34
C PRO A 230 15.72 -0.42 -17.31
N ASP A 231 16.30 -0.18 -16.15
CA ASP A 231 16.48 -1.10 -15.03
C ASP A 231 15.64 -0.71 -13.79
N VAL A 232 14.64 0.17 -13.98
CA VAL A 232 13.70 0.55 -12.93
C VAL A 232 12.28 0.13 -13.29
N VAL A 233 11.62 -0.54 -12.35
CA VAL A 233 10.22 -0.97 -12.44
C VAL A 233 9.51 -0.45 -11.19
N ALA A 234 8.28 -0.01 -11.34
CA ALA A 234 7.46 0.41 -10.20
C ALA A 234 6.14 -0.35 -10.15
N THR A 235 5.60 -0.51 -8.95
CA THR A 235 4.23 -0.92 -8.72
C THR A 235 3.45 0.20 -8.05
N VAL A 236 2.19 0.35 -8.40
CA VAL A 236 1.28 1.33 -7.79
C VAL A 236 -0.02 0.66 -7.38
N THR A 237 -0.74 1.26 -6.46
CA THR A 237 -2.13 0.91 -6.17
C THR A 237 -3.08 2.01 -6.63
N LEU A 238 -4.24 1.61 -7.15
CA LEU A 238 -5.32 2.52 -7.53
C LEU A 238 -6.28 2.76 -6.35
N SER A 239 -6.07 2.06 -5.21
CA SER A 239 -7.00 2.02 -4.08
C SER A 239 -6.70 3.03 -2.97
N LYS A 240 -5.68 3.87 -3.13
CA LYS A 240 -5.31 4.91 -2.16
C LYS A 240 -5.57 6.30 -2.72
N SER A 241 -4.55 7.00 -3.20
CA SER A 241 -4.70 8.36 -3.76
C SER A 241 -5.74 8.48 -4.88
N LEU A 242 -5.92 7.44 -5.69
CA LEU A 242 -6.91 7.45 -6.77
C LEU A 242 -8.32 6.99 -6.32
N GLY A 243 -8.54 6.76 -5.03
CA GLY A 243 -9.86 6.53 -4.44
C GLY A 243 -10.66 5.34 -5.00
N SER A 244 -10.02 4.39 -5.70
CA SER A 244 -10.68 3.30 -6.41
C SER A 244 -10.24 1.91 -5.92
N GLN A 245 -10.00 0.97 -6.82
CA GLN A 245 -9.44 -0.36 -6.58
C GLN A 245 -8.54 -0.73 -7.75
N GLY A 246 -7.55 -1.60 -7.49
CA GLY A 246 -6.64 -2.11 -8.51
C GLY A 246 -5.19 -1.88 -8.17
N GLY A 247 -4.31 -2.31 -9.06
CA GLY A 247 -2.89 -2.03 -9.05
C GLY A 247 -2.34 -1.98 -10.47
N MET A 248 -1.13 -1.49 -10.62
CA MET A 248 -0.47 -1.43 -11.92
C MET A 248 1.02 -1.67 -11.74
N VAL A 249 1.63 -2.39 -12.67
CA VAL A 249 3.08 -2.41 -12.85
C VAL A 249 3.44 -1.40 -13.93
N LEU A 250 4.44 -0.56 -13.65
CA LEU A 250 4.98 0.47 -14.53
C LEU A 250 6.43 0.14 -14.85
N GLY A 251 6.86 0.34 -16.09
CA GLY A 251 8.24 0.05 -16.47
C GLY A 251 8.50 0.08 -17.97
N PRO A 252 9.65 -0.46 -18.41
CA PRO A 252 9.95 -0.65 -19.81
C PRO A 252 8.94 -1.54 -20.52
N VAL A 253 8.71 -1.32 -21.82
CA VAL A 253 7.79 -2.13 -22.64
C VAL A 253 8.12 -3.63 -22.57
N ALA A 254 9.39 -3.99 -22.55
CA ALA A 254 9.83 -5.39 -22.43
C ALA A 254 9.38 -6.05 -21.12
N VAL A 255 9.30 -5.30 -20.01
CA VAL A 255 8.77 -5.80 -18.74
C VAL A 255 7.27 -6.06 -18.86
N ARG A 256 6.51 -5.11 -19.41
CA ARG A 256 5.06 -5.28 -19.64
C ARG A 256 4.78 -6.53 -20.48
N ASP A 257 5.47 -6.68 -21.60
CA ASP A 257 5.26 -7.79 -22.52
C ASP A 257 5.62 -9.14 -21.84
N HIS A 258 6.72 -9.18 -21.09
CA HIS A 258 7.09 -10.34 -20.31
C HIS A 258 6.02 -10.70 -19.25
N LEU A 259 5.44 -9.71 -18.57
CA LEU A 259 4.39 -9.95 -17.57
C LEU A 259 3.11 -10.49 -18.20
N ILE A 260 2.73 -10.03 -19.37
CA ILE A 260 1.58 -10.56 -20.13
C ILE A 260 1.74 -12.06 -20.36
N ASP A 261 2.97 -12.51 -20.66
CA ASP A 261 3.25 -13.92 -20.96
C ASP A 261 3.47 -14.79 -19.71
N THR A 262 3.86 -14.21 -18.56
CA THR A 262 4.37 -15.00 -17.43
C THR A 262 3.71 -14.71 -16.09
N ALA A 263 3.12 -13.55 -15.88
CA ALA A 263 2.56 -13.16 -14.59
C ALA A 263 1.26 -13.94 -14.29
N ARG A 264 1.34 -14.90 -13.36
CA ARG A 264 0.20 -15.75 -13.02
C ARG A 264 -1.00 -14.98 -12.49
N THR A 265 -0.77 -13.90 -11.75
CA THR A 265 -1.81 -13.00 -11.23
C THR A 265 -2.41 -12.08 -12.29
N PHE A 266 -1.92 -12.12 -13.53
CA PHE A 266 -2.50 -11.49 -14.70
C PHE A 266 -3.23 -12.53 -15.60
N ILE A 267 -2.58 -13.68 -15.81
CA ILE A 267 -3.06 -14.72 -16.72
C ILE A 267 -4.30 -15.42 -16.17
N PHE A 268 -4.30 -15.73 -14.85
CA PHE A 268 -5.28 -16.62 -14.21
C PHE A 268 -6.24 -15.89 -13.26
N ASP A 269 -6.14 -14.56 -13.16
CA ASP A 269 -7.07 -13.74 -12.39
C ASP A 269 -8.06 -13.02 -13.31
N THR A 270 -9.25 -12.72 -12.79
CA THR A 270 -10.22 -11.88 -13.50
C THR A 270 -9.70 -10.45 -13.59
N GLY A 271 -9.87 -9.81 -14.74
CA GLY A 271 -9.49 -8.42 -14.95
C GLY A 271 -10.17 -7.48 -13.96
N LEU A 272 -9.54 -6.34 -13.67
CA LEU A 272 -10.11 -5.27 -12.85
C LEU A 272 -11.49 -4.87 -13.39
N ALA A 273 -12.46 -4.70 -12.48
CA ALA A 273 -13.79 -4.28 -12.89
C ALA A 273 -13.78 -2.91 -13.61
N PRO A 274 -14.50 -2.75 -14.72
CA PRO A 274 -14.52 -1.50 -15.50
C PRO A 274 -14.89 -0.28 -14.66
N ALA A 275 -15.83 -0.40 -13.73
CA ALA A 275 -16.20 0.70 -12.85
C ALA A 275 -15.00 1.20 -12.01
N ALA A 276 -14.17 0.28 -11.51
CA ALA A 276 -12.97 0.64 -10.76
C ALA A 276 -11.90 1.26 -11.67
N ALA A 277 -11.72 0.74 -12.88
CA ALA A 277 -10.82 1.34 -13.87
C ALA A 277 -11.25 2.76 -14.27
N GLY A 278 -12.55 2.98 -14.50
CA GLY A 278 -13.12 4.29 -14.81
C GLY A 278 -12.96 5.28 -13.67
N ALA A 279 -13.25 4.87 -12.44
CA ALA A 279 -13.06 5.71 -11.26
C ALA A 279 -11.58 6.11 -11.08
N ALA A 280 -10.65 5.15 -11.21
CA ALA A 280 -9.22 5.43 -11.13
C ALA A 280 -8.75 6.41 -12.22
N LEU A 281 -9.24 6.25 -13.44
CA LEU A 281 -8.94 7.16 -14.55
C LEU A 281 -9.51 8.57 -14.30
N GLY A 282 -10.73 8.67 -13.79
CA GLY A 282 -11.34 9.94 -13.40
C GLY A 282 -10.52 10.66 -12.32
N ALA A 283 -10.10 9.93 -11.29
CA ALA A 283 -9.25 10.45 -10.22
C ALA A 283 -7.86 10.91 -10.74
N LEU A 284 -7.24 10.13 -11.63
CA LEU A 284 -5.98 10.52 -12.27
C LEU A 284 -6.12 11.83 -13.04
N ARG A 285 -7.17 11.98 -13.82
CA ARG A 285 -7.44 13.21 -14.59
C ARG A 285 -7.66 14.42 -13.70
N LEU A 286 -8.32 14.25 -12.54
CA LEU A 286 -8.43 15.31 -11.53
C LEU A 286 -7.06 15.70 -10.96
N LEU A 287 -6.22 14.73 -10.63
CA LEU A 287 -4.85 14.99 -10.15
C LEU A 287 -4.02 15.72 -11.21
N VAL A 288 -4.12 15.33 -12.47
CA VAL A 288 -3.43 16.00 -13.59
C VAL A 288 -3.93 17.44 -13.79
N ALA A 289 -5.24 17.67 -13.63
CA ALA A 289 -5.85 18.99 -13.74
C ALA A 289 -5.54 19.91 -12.53
N ASP A 290 -5.44 19.35 -11.33
CA ASP A 290 -5.09 20.06 -10.11
C ASP A 290 -3.88 19.41 -9.38
N PRO A 291 -2.64 19.66 -9.81
CA PRO A 291 -1.44 19.13 -9.16
C PRO A 291 -1.25 19.60 -7.73
N SER A 292 -1.95 20.65 -7.29
CA SER A 292 -1.87 21.17 -5.92
C SER A 292 -2.45 20.18 -4.88
N LEU A 293 -3.27 19.21 -5.29
CA LEU A 293 -3.76 18.13 -4.44
C LEU A 293 -2.63 17.41 -3.69
N ALA A 294 -1.55 17.06 -4.39
CA ALA A 294 -0.38 16.42 -3.79
C ALA A 294 0.27 17.30 -2.71
N ALA A 295 0.45 18.60 -3.00
CA ALA A 295 1.04 19.53 -2.05
C ALA A 295 0.13 19.76 -0.83
N ARG A 296 -1.19 19.88 -1.02
CA ARG A 296 -2.17 20.01 0.07
C ARG A 296 -2.14 18.78 0.99
N SER A 297 -2.14 17.57 0.44
CA SER A 297 -2.06 16.34 1.23
C SER A 297 -0.80 16.31 2.12
N ARG A 298 0.37 16.67 1.56
CA ARG A 298 1.62 16.76 2.34
C ARG A 298 1.58 17.87 3.41
N ALA A 299 1.02 19.04 3.09
CA ALA A 299 0.88 20.12 4.07
C ALA A 299 -0.01 19.69 5.26
N ARG A 300 -1.15 19.04 4.99
CA ARG A 300 -2.00 18.49 6.04
C ARG A 300 -1.31 17.40 6.86
N ALA A 301 -0.48 16.56 6.24
CA ALA A 301 0.33 15.58 6.97
C ALA A 301 1.30 16.26 7.96
N GLN A 302 1.97 17.33 7.54
CA GLN A 302 2.86 18.11 8.41
C GLN A 302 2.10 18.77 9.58
N GLU A 303 0.88 19.25 9.35
CA GLU A 303 0.03 19.82 10.41
C GLU A 303 -0.41 18.75 11.41
N LEU A 304 -0.88 17.59 10.94
CA LEU A 304 -1.23 16.46 11.80
C LEU A 304 -0.03 15.98 12.62
N ALA A 305 1.16 15.89 12.01
CA ALA A 305 2.39 15.51 12.69
C ALA A 305 2.76 16.51 13.80
N ARG A 306 2.64 17.82 13.52
CA ARG A 306 2.89 18.86 14.53
C ARG A 306 1.91 18.78 15.70
N VAL A 307 0.62 18.57 15.43
CA VAL A 307 -0.39 18.37 16.47
C VAL A 307 -0.10 17.13 17.32
N ALA A 308 0.41 16.07 16.70
CA ALA A 308 0.71 14.80 17.35
C ALA A 308 2.09 14.74 18.02
N ASP A 309 2.89 15.80 17.93
CA ASP A 309 4.32 15.81 18.34
C ASP A 309 5.09 14.62 17.73
N ALA A 310 4.81 14.35 16.47
CA ALA A 310 5.39 13.26 15.69
C ALA A 310 6.44 13.78 14.69
N PRO A 311 7.36 12.93 14.23
CA PRO A 311 8.31 13.30 13.17
C PRO A 311 7.62 13.82 11.93
N SER A 312 8.25 14.78 11.23
CA SER A 312 7.72 15.34 9.98
C SER A 312 7.67 14.23 8.91
N PRO A 313 6.50 13.95 8.33
CA PRO A 313 6.36 12.88 7.34
C PRO A 313 6.92 13.30 5.98
N ALA A 314 7.46 12.33 5.25
CA ALA A 314 7.90 12.52 3.86
C ALA A 314 6.71 12.57 2.86
N ALA A 315 5.58 11.98 3.23
CA ALA A 315 4.37 11.88 2.40
C ALA A 315 3.10 12.15 3.24
N ALA A 316 2.02 11.40 3.02
CA ALA A 316 0.73 11.59 3.68
C ALA A 316 0.52 10.74 4.95
N VAL A 317 1.52 9.98 5.36
CA VAL A 317 1.44 9.06 6.51
C VAL A 317 2.11 9.67 7.73
N VAL A 318 1.38 9.73 8.86
CA VAL A 318 1.90 10.19 10.16
C VAL A 318 1.84 9.05 11.16
N SER A 319 2.94 8.80 11.86
CA SER A 319 3.09 7.71 12.82
C SER A 319 3.26 8.25 14.24
N VAL A 320 2.36 7.88 15.15
CA VAL A 320 2.41 8.26 16.58
C VAL A 320 2.69 7.02 17.41
N VAL A 321 3.95 6.80 17.76
CA VAL A 321 4.41 5.61 18.47
C VAL A 321 3.98 5.67 19.95
N LEU A 322 3.26 4.65 20.41
CA LEU A 322 2.73 4.53 21.77
C LEU A 322 3.35 3.38 22.56
N GLY A 323 4.09 2.49 21.90
CA GLY A 323 4.82 1.37 22.51
C GLY A 323 3.94 0.13 22.72
N ALA A 324 3.18 0.05 23.82
CA ALA A 324 2.38 -1.12 24.14
C ALA A 324 1.14 -1.26 23.25
N PRO A 325 0.77 -2.49 22.83
CA PRO A 325 -0.43 -2.73 22.01
C PRO A 325 -1.71 -2.25 22.66
N GLU A 326 -1.85 -2.45 23.97
CA GLU A 326 -3.05 -2.09 24.75
C GLU A 326 -3.24 -0.57 24.76
N ARG A 327 -2.13 0.18 24.92
CA ARG A 327 -2.15 1.65 24.88
C ARG A 327 -2.58 2.17 23.51
N ALA A 328 -2.05 1.57 22.43
CA ALA A 328 -2.44 1.97 21.08
C ALA A 328 -3.90 1.66 20.76
N VAL A 329 -4.43 0.53 21.26
CA VAL A 329 -5.85 0.16 21.13
C VAL A 329 -6.75 1.11 21.92
N ALA A 330 -6.39 1.42 23.17
CA ALA A 330 -7.14 2.36 24.00
C ALA A 330 -7.17 3.76 23.38
N ALA A 331 -6.01 4.26 22.92
CA ALA A 331 -5.94 5.55 22.27
C ALA A 331 -6.76 5.63 20.96
N ALA A 332 -6.75 4.57 20.14
CA ALA A 332 -7.60 4.51 18.95
C ALA A 332 -9.09 4.47 19.27
N ALA A 333 -9.48 3.80 20.37
CA ALA A 333 -10.85 3.78 20.85
C ALA A 333 -11.29 5.16 21.36
N ALA A 334 -10.48 5.83 22.16
CA ALA A 334 -10.75 7.17 22.65
C ALA A 334 -10.86 8.21 21.52
N CYS A 335 -9.99 8.16 20.50
CA CYS A 335 -10.15 9.00 19.30
C CYS A 335 -11.51 8.77 18.63
N ARG A 336 -11.95 7.51 18.54
CA ARG A 336 -13.23 7.16 17.94
C ARG A 336 -14.43 7.71 18.73
N GLU A 337 -14.38 7.70 20.06
CA GLU A 337 -15.41 8.29 20.93
C GLU A 337 -15.55 9.80 20.71
N HIS A 338 -14.48 10.45 20.24
CA HIS A 338 -14.46 11.86 19.83
C HIS A 338 -14.77 12.06 18.34
N GLY A 339 -15.25 11.04 17.64
CA GLY A 339 -15.63 11.12 16.22
C GLY A 339 -14.48 11.04 15.24
N VAL A 340 -13.29 10.63 15.66
CA VAL A 340 -12.10 10.51 14.80
C VAL A 340 -11.67 9.05 14.66
N ALA A 341 -11.71 8.52 13.44
CA ALA A 341 -11.17 7.20 13.14
C ALA A 341 -9.67 7.30 12.85
N VAL A 342 -8.88 6.48 13.54
CA VAL A 342 -7.43 6.34 13.32
C VAL A 342 -7.06 4.86 13.23
N ALA A 343 -6.04 4.51 12.43
CA ALA A 343 -5.56 3.14 12.36
C ALA A 343 -4.65 2.84 13.58
N CYS A 344 -4.76 1.62 14.11
CA CYS A 344 -3.93 1.12 15.20
C CYS A 344 -3.04 -0.01 14.67
N PHE A 345 -1.74 0.24 14.53
CA PHE A 345 -0.77 -0.76 14.09
C PHE A 345 -0.10 -1.40 15.30
N ARG A 346 -0.08 -2.74 15.31
CA ARG A 346 0.42 -3.62 16.37
C ARG A 346 1.14 -4.82 15.75
N PRO A 347 1.93 -5.58 16.52
CA PRO A 347 2.47 -6.83 16.02
C PRO A 347 1.40 -7.76 15.41
N PRO A 348 1.72 -8.49 14.32
CA PRO A 348 3.02 -8.54 13.63
C PRO A 348 3.22 -7.43 12.56
N THR A 349 2.31 -6.47 12.41
CA THR A 349 2.42 -5.39 11.41
C THR A 349 3.60 -4.45 11.69
N VAL A 350 3.91 -4.24 12.96
CA VAL A 350 5.07 -3.48 13.45
C VAL A 350 5.79 -4.29 14.52
N PRO A 351 7.08 -4.04 14.78
CA PRO A 351 7.85 -4.76 15.82
C PRO A 351 7.22 -4.64 17.21
N PRO A 352 7.44 -5.62 18.11
CA PRO A 352 7.05 -5.52 19.51
C PRO A 352 7.61 -4.25 20.16
N GLY A 353 6.77 -3.59 21.00
CA GLY A 353 7.15 -2.35 21.67
C GLY A 353 7.05 -1.09 20.81
N THR A 354 6.58 -1.20 19.57
CA THR A 354 6.44 -0.06 18.64
C THR A 354 5.01 0.12 18.11
N SER A 355 4.02 -0.36 18.86
CA SER A 355 2.61 -0.14 18.51
C SER A 355 2.29 1.34 18.45
N ARG A 356 1.43 1.73 17.50
CA ARG A 356 1.24 3.13 17.13
C ARG A 356 -0.16 3.43 16.62
N LEU A 357 -0.56 4.70 16.70
CA LEU A 357 -1.58 5.23 15.84
C LEU A 357 -0.95 5.61 14.50
N ARG A 358 -1.60 5.23 13.44
CA ARG A 358 -1.19 5.58 12.08
C ARG A 358 -2.30 6.41 11.44
N LEU A 359 -1.95 7.62 11.02
CA LEU A 359 -2.85 8.61 10.46
C LEU A 359 -2.53 8.78 8.97
N SER A 360 -3.57 9.01 8.19
CA SER A 360 -3.46 9.41 6.79
C SER A 360 -3.98 10.82 6.61
N ALA A 361 -3.14 11.70 6.13
CA ALA A 361 -3.60 13.02 5.71
C ALA A 361 -4.31 12.95 4.36
N ARG A 362 -5.31 13.80 4.17
CA ARG A 362 -6.02 13.97 2.90
C ARG A 362 -5.90 15.41 2.43
N ALA A 363 -5.95 15.62 1.12
CA ALA A 363 -5.84 16.94 0.51
C ALA A 363 -7.05 17.85 0.79
N ASP A 364 -8.19 17.26 1.16
CA ASP A 364 -9.46 17.94 1.44
C ASP A 364 -9.68 18.25 2.92
N LEU A 365 -8.72 17.90 3.82
CA LEU A 365 -8.84 18.24 5.24
C LEU A 365 -8.92 19.74 5.46
N THR A 366 -9.82 20.15 6.35
CA THR A 366 -10.00 21.55 6.79
C THR A 366 -9.23 21.83 8.07
N ASP A 367 -9.15 23.10 8.48
CA ASP A 367 -8.56 23.49 9.76
C ASP A 367 -9.40 22.99 10.95
N GLU A 368 -10.73 22.89 10.75
CA GLU A 368 -11.66 22.31 11.73
C GLU A 368 -11.40 20.81 11.93
N ASP A 369 -11.06 20.07 10.86
CA ASP A 369 -10.68 18.66 10.95
C ASP A 369 -9.39 18.48 11.76
N VAL A 370 -8.40 19.34 11.54
CA VAL A 370 -7.14 19.31 12.30
C VAL A 370 -7.40 19.65 13.77
N ALA A 371 -8.26 20.62 14.07
CA ALA A 371 -8.65 20.97 15.43
C ALA A 371 -9.44 19.85 16.13
N LEU A 372 -10.34 19.18 15.40
CA LEU A 372 -11.05 18.01 15.90
C LEU A 372 -10.09 16.88 16.26
N PHE A 373 -9.13 16.58 15.38
CA PHE A 373 -8.09 15.59 15.65
C PHE A 373 -7.26 15.96 16.89
N ALA A 374 -6.85 17.23 17.03
CA ALA A 374 -6.09 17.71 18.18
C ALA A 374 -6.83 17.44 19.49
N THR A 375 -8.14 17.72 19.52
CA THR A 375 -8.99 17.48 20.68
C THR A 375 -9.09 15.98 20.99
N ALA A 376 -9.35 15.15 19.98
CA ALA A 376 -9.48 13.71 20.13
C ALA A 376 -8.15 13.06 20.60
N LEU A 377 -7.02 13.47 20.03
CA LEU A 377 -5.70 12.96 20.43
C LEU A 377 -5.35 13.37 21.86
N SER A 378 -5.61 14.62 22.25
CA SER A 378 -5.36 15.09 23.62
C SER A 378 -6.13 14.26 24.65
N ALA A 379 -7.42 13.98 24.38
CA ALA A 379 -8.22 13.12 25.22
C ALA A 379 -7.66 11.68 25.27
N ALA A 380 -7.29 11.13 24.12
CA ALA A 380 -6.75 9.77 24.01
C ALA A 380 -5.40 9.58 24.73
N LEU A 381 -4.58 10.62 24.82
CA LEU A 381 -3.27 10.58 25.49
C LEU A 381 -3.37 10.94 26.99
N ALA A 382 -4.40 11.65 27.42
CA ALA A 382 -4.64 12.00 28.83
C ALA A 382 -5.17 10.82 29.65
N GLU A 383 -5.82 9.83 29.03
CA GLU A 383 -6.29 8.64 29.73
C GLU A 383 -5.11 7.75 30.16
N PRO A 384 -4.93 7.48 31.47
CA PRO A 384 -3.99 6.46 31.91
C PRO A 384 -4.43 5.13 31.31
N ALA A 385 -3.49 4.27 30.88
CA ALA A 385 -3.74 2.97 30.29
C ALA A 385 -4.62 2.08 31.21
N GLY A 386 -5.91 2.36 31.24
CA GLY A 386 -6.93 1.59 31.91
C GLY A 386 -7.32 0.42 31.03
N VAL A 387 -7.18 -0.77 31.55
CA VAL A 387 -7.66 -2.04 30.97
C VAL A 387 -9.14 -1.84 30.56
N PRO A 388 -9.52 -1.98 29.25
CA PRO A 388 -10.92 -1.93 28.88
C PRO A 388 -11.64 -3.14 29.48
N GLY A 389 -12.53 -2.84 30.40
CA GLY A 389 -13.70 -3.50 30.90
C GLY A 389 -13.83 -5.00 30.87
N MET A 390 -13.74 -5.59 32.02
CA MET A 390 -14.77 -6.47 32.55
C MET A 390 -16.05 -5.62 32.78
N ARG A 391 -16.98 -5.65 31.85
CA ARG A 391 -18.42 -5.55 32.10
C ARG A 391 -19.13 -6.46 31.12
#